data_b0965563c35d914c2fc2b7faf8ae11e9
#
_entry.id   b0965563c35d914c2fc2b7faf8ae11e9
#
_cell.length_a   1.000
_cell.length_b   1.000
_cell.length_c   1.000
_cell.angle_alpha   90.00
_cell.angle_beta   90.00
_cell.angle_gamma   90.00
#
_symmetry.space_group_name_H-M   'P 1'
#
loop_
_entity.id
_entity.type
_entity.pdbx_description
1 polymer ?
#
loop_
_entity_poly.entity_id
_entity_poly.type
_entity_poly.pdbx_seq_one_letter_code
_entity_poly.pdbx_strand_id
1 'polypeptide(L)'
;MEENRVIAYSGCSYANAPREFCLAGVHHTISKVISARVEQVQGLEGLTLSVWDVLDDEKERFKLTYHWVSDFWEIDRVGPR
;
A
#
# COMPACT_ATOMS: atom_id res chain seq x y z
N MET A 1 -11.42 17.48 4.77
CA MET A 1 -10.64 16.41 5.37
C MET A 1 -10.12 15.49 4.28
N GLU A 2 -8.87 15.18 4.34
CA GLU A 2 -8.26 14.34 3.33
C GLU A 2 -8.54 12.88 3.62
N GLU A 3 -8.65 12.12 2.56
CA GLU A 3 -8.94 10.71 2.69
C GLU A 3 -7.83 9.89 2.06
N ASN A 4 -7.33 8.93 2.81
CA ASN A 4 -6.32 8.00 2.32
C ASN A 4 -6.90 6.60 2.38
N ARG A 5 -6.90 5.93 1.25
CA ARG A 5 -7.55 4.64 1.16
C ARG A 5 -6.94 3.81 0.06
N VAL A 6 -6.85 2.51 0.30
CA VAL A 6 -6.34 1.58 -0.70
C VAL A 6 -7.45 0.64 -1.10
N ILE A 7 -7.61 0.43 -2.39
CA ILE A 7 -8.60 -0.47 -2.94
C ILE A 7 -7.89 -1.68 -3.50
N ALA A 8 -8.23 -2.85 -2.96
CA ALA A 8 -7.65 -4.08 -3.43
C ALA A 8 -8.72 -4.86 -4.19
N TYR A 9 -8.35 -6.02 -4.69
CA TYR A 9 -9.30 -6.88 -5.36
C TYR A 9 -10.44 -7.23 -4.43
N SER A 10 -11.65 -7.30 -4.97
CA SER A 10 -12.78 -7.68 -4.17
C SER A 10 -12.61 -9.13 -3.72
N GLY A 11 -13.15 -9.41 -2.55
CA GLY A 11 -13.03 -10.73 -1.97
C GLY A 11 -11.64 -11.06 -1.52
N CYS A 12 -10.77 -10.09 -1.55
CA CYS A 12 -9.38 -10.36 -1.31
C CYS A 12 -9.07 -10.36 0.17
N SER A 13 -7.99 -11.00 0.47
CA SER A 13 -7.40 -10.94 1.78
C SER A 13 -6.27 -9.93 1.72
N TYR A 14 -5.63 -9.78 2.84
CA TYR A 14 -4.47 -8.90 2.92
C TYR A 14 -3.32 -9.35 2.03
N ALA A 15 -3.41 -10.54 1.46
CA ALA A 15 -2.34 -11.03 0.59
C ALA A 15 -2.49 -10.56 -0.84
N ASN A 16 -3.60 -9.96 -1.18
CA ASN A 16 -3.84 -9.56 -2.57
C ASN A 16 -3.26 -8.19 -2.82
N ALA A 17 -2.71 -8.02 -4.01
CA ALA A 17 -2.08 -6.77 -4.38
C ALA A 17 -3.13 -5.67 -4.52
N PRO A 18 -2.80 -4.45 -4.12
CA PRO A 18 -3.71 -3.34 -4.31
C PRO A 18 -3.79 -2.96 -5.78
N ARG A 19 -4.89 -2.34 -6.17
CA ARG A 19 -5.10 -1.91 -7.54
C ARG A 19 -5.17 -0.41 -7.68
N GLU A 20 -5.70 0.26 -6.68
CA GLU A 20 -5.91 1.70 -6.70
C GLU A 20 -5.78 2.21 -5.29
N PHE A 21 -5.53 3.49 -5.18
CA PHE A 21 -5.53 4.09 -3.84
C PHE A 21 -5.89 5.57 -3.97
N CYS A 22 -6.34 6.13 -2.85
CA CYS A 22 -6.58 7.56 -2.74
C CYS A 22 -5.63 8.13 -1.73
N LEU A 23 -4.97 9.20 -2.09
CA LEU A 23 -4.06 9.89 -1.20
C LEU A 23 -4.44 11.36 -1.19
N ALA A 24 -4.78 11.88 -0.02
CA ALA A 24 -5.16 13.27 0.13
C ALA A 24 -6.32 13.64 -0.80
N GLY A 25 -7.24 12.68 -0.99
CA GLY A 25 -8.40 12.91 -1.82
C GLY A 25 -8.16 12.73 -3.30
N VAL A 26 -6.93 12.42 -3.71
CA VAL A 26 -6.61 12.22 -5.12
C VAL A 26 -6.52 10.72 -5.41
N HIS A 27 -7.23 10.31 -6.45
CA HIS A 27 -7.30 8.91 -6.83
C HIS A 27 -6.13 8.56 -7.75
N HIS A 28 -5.48 7.44 -7.44
CA HIS A 28 -4.35 6.95 -8.22
C HIS A 28 -4.62 5.51 -8.62
N THR A 29 -4.34 5.20 -9.87
CA THR A 29 -4.44 3.84 -10.38
C THR A 29 -3.03 3.26 -10.46
N ILE A 30 -2.87 2.05 -9.95
CA ILE A 30 -1.56 1.41 -9.94
C ILE A 30 -1.32 0.78 -11.31
N SER A 31 -0.27 1.22 -11.98
CA SER A 31 0.07 0.67 -13.28
C SER A 31 1.08 -0.46 -13.17
N LYS A 32 1.88 -0.46 -12.11
CA LYS A 32 2.91 -1.49 -11.97
C LYS A 32 3.24 -1.69 -10.50
N VAL A 33 3.38 -2.94 -10.10
CA VAL A 33 3.89 -3.28 -8.79
C VAL A 33 5.38 -3.59 -8.97
N ILE A 34 6.22 -2.78 -8.36
CA ILE A 34 7.66 -2.93 -8.49
C ILE A 34 8.14 -4.06 -7.61
N SER A 35 7.66 -4.10 -6.39
CA SER A 35 8.03 -5.18 -5.47
C SER A 35 6.94 -5.37 -4.45
N ALA A 36 6.89 -6.55 -3.90
CA ALA A 36 5.93 -6.87 -2.84
C ALA A 36 6.63 -7.79 -1.86
N ARG A 37 6.48 -7.50 -0.57
CA ARG A 37 7.13 -8.32 0.43
C ARG A 37 6.33 -8.29 1.72
N VAL A 38 6.60 -9.25 2.57
CA VAL A 38 6.00 -9.32 3.90
C VAL A 38 7.13 -9.15 4.90
N GLU A 39 6.92 -8.27 5.86
CA GLU A 39 7.91 -7.99 6.89
C GLU A 39 7.32 -8.22 8.26
N GLN A 40 8.13 -8.69 9.17
CA GLN A 40 7.73 -8.83 10.57
C GLN A 40 8.57 -7.86 11.39
N VAL A 41 7.88 -7.13 12.26
CA VAL A 41 8.58 -6.16 13.10
C VAL A 41 9.24 -6.91 14.24
N GLN A 42 10.53 -6.75 14.35
CA GLN A 42 11.31 -7.44 15.37
C GLN A 42 10.93 -6.95 16.75
N GLY A 43 10.83 -7.90 17.67
CA GLY A 43 10.55 -7.54 19.04
C GLY A 43 9.10 -7.24 19.34
N LEU A 44 8.26 -7.27 18.32
CA LEU A 44 6.83 -7.04 18.51
C LEU A 44 6.11 -8.22 17.91
N GLU A 45 5.76 -9.14 18.76
CA GLU A 45 5.13 -10.37 18.32
C GLU A 45 3.83 -10.10 17.58
N GLY A 46 3.63 -10.82 16.50
CA GLY A 46 2.39 -10.72 15.77
C GLY A 46 2.27 -9.51 14.89
N LEU A 47 3.28 -8.66 14.87
CA LEU A 47 3.22 -7.48 14.00
C LEU A 47 3.77 -7.83 12.64
N THR A 48 2.87 -7.97 11.70
CA THR A 48 3.22 -8.33 10.33
C THR A 48 2.73 -7.24 9.39
N LEU A 49 3.56 -6.91 8.42
CA LEU A 49 3.26 -5.88 7.44
C LEU A 49 3.40 -6.45 6.05
N SER A 50 2.52 -6.04 5.15
CA SER A 50 2.72 -6.29 3.73
C SER A 50 3.10 -4.98 3.08
N VAL A 51 4.16 -4.97 2.30
CA VAL A 51 4.68 -3.75 1.72
C VAL A 51 4.74 -3.90 0.21
N TRP A 52 4.16 -2.94 -0.49
CA TRP A 52 4.19 -2.90 -1.95
C TRP A 52 4.83 -1.60 -2.40
N ASP A 53 5.78 -1.70 -3.31
CA ASP A 53 6.31 -0.53 -4.01
C ASP A 53 5.64 -0.50 -5.37
N VAL A 54 4.99 0.60 -5.69
CA VAL A 54 4.15 0.66 -6.89
C VAL A 54 4.40 1.94 -7.66
N LEU A 55 4.05 1.90 -8.93
CA LEU A 55 3.98 3.09 -9.78
C LEU A 55 2.52 3.33 -10.13
N ASP A 56 2.11 4.59 -10.11
CA ASP A 56 0.79 4.93 -10.57
C ASP A 56 0.82 5.14 -12.09
N ASP A 57 -0.32 5.54 -12.66
CA ASP A 57 -0.40 5.69 -14.11
C ASP A 57 0.35 6.92 -14.61
N GLU A 58 0.83 7.75 -13.72
CA GLU A 58 1.70 8.87 -14.09
C GLU A 58 3.14 8.60 -13.73
N LYS A 59 3.44 7.34 -13.38
CA LYS A 59 4.79 6.87 -13.07
C LYS A 59 5.36 7.48 -11.81
N GLU A 60 4.50 7.92 -10.93
CA GLU A 60 4.92 8.32 -9.61
C GLU A 60 5.03 7.10 -8.72
N ARG A 61 5.99 7.13 -7.82
CA ARG A 61 6.29 5.98 -7.01
C ARG A 61 5.73 6.14 -5.62
N PHE A 62 5.12 5.08 -5.13
CA PHE A 62 4.52 5.08 -3.80
C PHE A 62 4.85 3.79 -3.09
N LYS A 63 4.84 3.86 -1.78
CA LYS A 63 5.00 2.69 -0.93
C LYS A 63 3.70 2.50 -0.16
N LEU A 64 3.09 1.34 -0.31
CA LEU A 64 1.84 1.02 0.36
C LEU A 64 2.13 -0.05 1.38
N THR A 65 1.73 0.20 2.62
CA THR A 65 1.96 -0.73 3.71
C THR A 65 0.65 -1.12 4.34
N TYR A 66 0.40 -2.42 4.43
CA TYR A 66 -0.79 -2.93 5.09
C TYR A 66 -0.40 -3.55 6.41
N HIS A 67 -1.03 -3.08 7.48
CA HIS A 67 -0.81 -3.58 8.84
C HIS A 67 -1.82 -4.67 9.13
N TRP A 68 -1.36 -5.90 9.23
CA TRP A 68 -2.25 -7.05 9.34
C TRP A 68 -3.11 -7.00 10.58
N VAL A 69 -2.51 -6.67 11.71
CA VAL A 69 -3.24 -6.73 12.98
C VAL A 69 -4.26 -5.61 13.08
N SER A 70 -3.87 -4.43 12.64
CA SER A 70 -4.74 -3.26 12.74
C SER A 70 -5.70 -3.14 11.57
N ASP A 71 -5.48 -3.91 10.51
CA ASP A 71 -6.28 -3.80 9.31
C ASP A 71 -6.26 -2.37 8.80
N PHE A 72 -5.08 -1.88 8.52
CA PHE A 72 -4.86 -0.46 8.29
C PHE A 72 -3.79 -0.28 7.22
N TRP A 73 -4.01 0.66 6.30
CA TRP A 73 -3.09 0.94 5.21
C TRP A 73 -2.37 2.26 5.44
N GLU A 74 -1.09 2.26 5.12
CA GLU A 74 -0.30 3.50 5.06
C GLU A 74 0.13 3.71 3.63
N ILE A 75 0.06 4.97 3.20
CA ILE A 75 0.46 5.33 1.84
C ILE A 75 1.55 6.38 1.97
N ASP A 76 2.72 6.07 1.42
CA ASP A 76 3.84 6.99 1.44
C ASP A 76 4.27 7.29 0.02
N ARG A 77 4.44 8.57 -0.28
CA ARG A 77 5.00 8.97 -1.56
C ARG A 77 6.51 8.82 -1.49
N VAL A 78 7.08 8.09 -2.43
CA VAL A 78 8.52 7.95 -2.50
C VAL A 78 9.04 9.16 -3.25
N GLY A 79 10.01 9.84 -2.68
CA GLY A 79 10.47 11.08 -3.26
C GLY A 79 11.03 10.87 -4.65
N PRO A 80 11.09 11.94 -5.40
CA PRO A 80 11.66 11.83 -6.74
C PRO A 80 13.12 11.59 -6.60
N ARG A 81 13.60 11.18 -7.53
CA ARG A 81 14.88 10.93 -7.40
C ARG A 81 15.59 11.51 -8.20
#